data_7ad983f9f61731f26fe657371bdb0353
#
_entry.id   7ad983f9f61731f26fe657371bdb0353
#
_cell.length_a   1.000
_cell.length_b   1.000
_cell.length_c   1.000
_cell.angle_alpha   90.00
_cell.angle_beta   90.00
_cell.angle_gamma   90.00
#
_symmetry.space_group_name_H-M   'P 1'
#
loop_
_entity.id
_entity.type
_entity.pdbx_description
1 polymer ?
#
loop_
_entity_poly.entity_id
_entity_poly.type
_entity_poly.pdbx_seq_one_letter_code
_entity_poly.pdbx_strand_id
1 'polypeptide(L)'
;MLNLAIAILIMLLGSALCSGIETALLSVPLLKARQLAQSKQPAAMALYAIRQKINRPVATIVILNNLFNIVGSIAIGGIAARAFGDAMLGAFSGVLTFLVIVVGEILPKTLGERYAIPIALLVAIPVRTLTWVFTPVVWLLEKITNPFMVPGQRPITNEAEIKLMAAIGHQEGIIEADEAEMILRVFRLNDMKSINIMTPRVAVTHLPGSLTIAEAEAQILSSQHSRILVSDSDIDHLLGLVLKNELLTALIRGQGHLLLRQVARPVRFVAETERADKLLQDFQTAREHLAVVVDEYGGVSGVVTLEDVLEVLTGEIVDETDRSIDLQTQARQRGRQILRTRGFNWPAEH
;
A
#
# COMPACT_ATOMS: atom_id res chain seq x y z
N MET A 1 30.56 -45.56 -29.46
CA MET A 1 30.76 -44.08 -29.50
C MET A 1 29.47 -43.30 -29.79
N LEU A 2 28.74 -43.65 -30.85
CA LEU A 2 27.47 -42.92 -31.18
C LEU A 2 26.43 -42.97 -30.06
N ASN A 3 26.18 -44.15 -29.49
CA ASN A 3 25.22 -44.30 -28.35
C ASN A 3 25.61 -43.48 -27.11
N LEU A 4 26.92 -43.35 -26.83
CA LEU A 4 27.44 -42.53 -25.74
C LEU A 4 27.16 -41.04 -26.00
N ALA A 5 27.46 -40.57 -27.22
CA ALA A 5 27.22 -39.17 -27.61
C ALA A 5 25.74 -38.83 -27.58
N ILE A 6 24.87 -39.73 -28.04
CA ILE A 6 23.41 -39.55 -27.98
C ILE A 6 22.90 -39.48 -26.52
N ALA A 7 23.39 -40.39 -25.67
CA ALA A 7 23.00 -40.39 -24.25
C ALA A 7 23.43 -39.12 -23.52
N ILE A 8 24.64 -38.63 -23.78
CA ILE A 8 25.14 -37.36 -23.20
C ILE A 8 24.27 -36.20 -23.73
N LEU A 9 23.97 -36.17 -25.03
CA LEU A 9 23.15 -35.10 -25.59
C LEU A 9 21.74 -35.05 -25.01
N ILE A 10 21.07 -36.20 -24.89
CA ILE A 10 19.72 -36.29 -24.28
C ILE A 10 19.75 -35.83 -22.84
N MET A 11 20.73 -36.27 -22.06
CA MET A 11 20.88 -35.88 -20.66
C MET A 11 21.11 -34.35 -20.53
N LEU A 12 22.07 -33.81 -21.28
CA LEU A 12 22.39 -32.38 -21.23
C LEU A 12 21.23 -31.50 -21.69
N LEU A 13 20.56 -31.85 -22.81
CA LEU A 13 19.39 -31.10 -23.28
C LEU A 13 18.22 -31.19 -22.30
N GLY A 14 17.94 -32.36 -21.73
CA GLY A 14 16.89 -32.54 -20.74
C GLY A 14 17.15 -31.72 -19.48
N SER A 15 18.39 -31.78 -18.95
CA SER A 15 18.80 -30.99 -17.80
C SER A 15 18.75 -29.48 -18.10
N ALA A 16 19.29 -29.06 -19.23
CA ALA A 16 19.29 -27.65 -19.66
C ALA A 16 17.87 -27.07 -19.78
N LEU A 17 16.95 -27.81 -20.42
CA LEU A 17 15.56 -27.40 -20.53
C LEU A 17 14.89 -27.27 -19.16
N CYS A 18 15.06 -28.28 -18.29
CA CYS A 18 14.49 -28.23 -16.93
C CYS A 18 15.05 -27.04 -16.14
N SER A 19 16.36 -26.85 -16.10
CA SER A 19 17.02 -25.76 -15.36
C SER A 19 16.62 -24.37 -15.89
N GLY A 20 16.54 -24.19 -17.20
CA GLY A 20 16.11 -22.93 -17.81
C GLY A 20 14.64 -22.63 -17.54
N ILE A 21 13.75 -23.63 -17.63
CA ILE A 21 12.32 -23.50 -17.33
C ILE A 21 12.08 -23.16 -15.87
N GLU A 22 12.75 -23.85 -14.95
CA GLU A 22 12.66 -23.60 -13.52
C GLU A 22 12.98 -22.13 -13.20
N THR A 23 14.14 -21.69 -13.68
CA THR A 23 14.59 -20.30 -13.45
C THR A 23 13.67 -19.30 -14.09
N ALA A 24 13.22 -19.52 -15.32
CA ALA A 24 12.29 -18.63 -16.01
C ALA A 24 10.97 -18.50 -15.26
N LEU A 25 10.39 -19.59 -14.75
CA LEU A 25 9.16 -19.57 -13.97
C LEU A 25 9.33 -18.85 -12.65
N LEU A 26 10.45 -19.01 -11.96
CA LEU A 26 10.73 -18.37 -10.66
C LEU A 26 10.99 -16.86 -10.84
N SER A 27 11.63 -16.46 -11.93
CA SER A 27 12.00 -15.05 -12.18
C SER A 27 10.83 -14.16 -12.59
N VAL A 28 9.69 -14.71 -13.06
CA VAL A 28 8.51 -13.89 -13.39
C VAL A 28 7.74 -13.52 -12.12
N PRO A 29 7.64 -12.23 -11.72
CA PRO A 29 6.85 -11.82 -10.55
C PRO A 29 5.36 -12.16 -10.69
N LEU A 30 4.69 -12.49 -9.57
CA LEU A 30 3.26 -12.82 -9.58
C LEU A 30 2.40 -11.68 -10.14
N LEU A 31 2.73 -10.43 -9.81
CA LEU A 31 2.05 -9.24 -10.34
C LEU A 31 2.17 -9.16 -11.86
N LYS A 32 3.35 -9.43 -12.41
CA LYS A 32 3.57 -9.44 -13.87
C LYS A 32 2.79 -10.56 -14.56
N ALA A 33 2.77 -11.76 -13.98
CA ALA A 33 1.96 -12.87 -14.47
C ALA A 33 0.46 -12.52 -14.44
N ARG A 34 -0.03 -11.84 -13.40
CA ARG A 34 -1.40 -11.35 -13.30
C ARG A 34 -1.72 -10.31 -14.37
N GLN A 35 -0.83 -9.36 -14.59
CA GLN A 35 -0.96 -8.35 -15.66
C GLN A 35 -1.07 -8.99 -17.03
N LEU A 36 -0.19 -9.96 -17.35
CA LEU A 36 -0.22 -10.68 -18.61
C LEU A 36 -1.53 -11.48 -18.78
N ALA A 37 -2.06 -12.08 -17.71
CA ALA A 37 -3.31 -12.83 -17.75
C ALA A 37 -4.54 -11.97 -18.09
N GLN A 38 -4.47 -10.63 -17.95
CA GLN A 38 -5.54 -9.72 -18.40
C GLN A 38 -5.76 -9.77 -19.92
N SER A 39 -4.72 -10.16 -20.71
CA SER A 39 -4.84 -10.37 -22.16
C SER A 39 -5.71 -11.57 -22.54
N LYS A 40 -6.14 -12.39 -21.57
CA LYS A 40 -6.93 -13.63 -21.76
C LYS A 40 -6.29 -14.68 -22.65
N GLN A 41 -5.00 -14.55 -22.96
CA GLN A 41 -4.28 -15.56 -23.72
C GLN A 41 -4.10 -16.84 -22.90
N PRO A 42 -4.30 -18.05 -23.49
CA PRO A 42 -4.22 -19.31 -22.74
C PRO A 42 -2.89 -19.53 -22.02
N ALA A 43 -1.77 -19.18 -22.67
CA ALA A 43 -0.44 -19.28 -22.08
C ALA A 43 -0.25 -18.36 -20.86
N ALA A 44 -0.74 -17.12 -20.94
CA ALA A 44 -0.67 -16.15 -19.83
C ALA A 44 -1.55 -16.57 -18.64
N MET A 45 -2.72 -17.10 -18.91
CA MET A 45 -3.61 -17.66 -17.88
C MET A 45 -2.98 -18.89 -17.21
N ALA A 46 -2.34 -19.77 -18.00
CA ALA A 46 -1.62 -20.92 -17.46
C ALA A 46 -0.43 -20.48 -16.60
N LEU A 47 0.35 -19.48 -17.05
CA LEU A 47 1.46 -18.91 -16.29
C LEU A 47 0.99 -18.33 -14.97
N TYR A 48 -0.09 -17.56 -14.96
CA TYR A 48 -0.66 -17.01 -13.73
C TYR A 48 -1.10 -18.12 -12.77
N ALA A 49 -1.79 -19.15 -13.26
CA ALA A 49 -2.18 -20.30 -12.43
C ALA A 49 -0.95 -21.04 -11.83
N ILE A 50 0.13 -21.19 -12.60
CA ILE A 50 1.40 -21.75 -12.14
C ILE A 50 1.99 -20.86 -11.03
N ARG A 51 2.03 -19.55 -11.22
CA ARG A 51 2.61 -18.62 -10.24
C ARG A 51 1.82 -18.53 -8.95
N GLN A 52 0.51 -18.72 -8.98
CA GLN A 52 -0.30 -18.79 -7.77
C GLN A 52 0.03 -20.02 -6.89
N LYS A 53 0.40 -21.13 -7.49
CA LYS A 53 0.72 -22.39 -6.82
C LYS A 53 2.06 -22.95 -7.32
N ILE A 54 3.11 -22.13 -7.20
CA ILE A 54 4.43 -22.38 -7.82
C ILE A 54 5.12 -23.66 -7.32
N ASN A 55 4.87 -24.08 -6.07
CA ASN A 55 5.57 -25.20 -5.45
C ASN A 55 5.44 -26.49 -6.24
N ARG A 56 4.23 -26.83 -6.73
CA ARG A 56 4.00 -28.08 -7.48
C ARG A 56 4.68 -28.11 -8.86
N PRO A 57 4.54 -27.06 -9.70
CA PRO A 57 5.27 -26.98 -10.96
C PRO A 57 6.78 -27.05 -10.78
N VAL A 58 7.35 -26.31 -9.81
CA VAL A 58 8.79 -26.34 -9.54
C VAL A 58 9.23 -27.73 -9.08
N ALA A 59 8.51 -28.35 -8.14
CA ALA A 59 8.82 -29.71 -7.70
C ALA A 59 8.81 -30.72 -8.88
N THR A 60 7.82 -30.58 -9.79
CA THR A 60 7.76 -31.41 -11.00
C THR A 60 9.01 -31.25 -11.88
N ILE A 61 9.43 -30.01 -12.13
CA ILE A 61 10.60 -29.72 -12.95
C ILE A 61 11.88 -30.22 -12.29
N VAL A 62 12.02 -30.03 -10.96
CA VAL A 62 13.16 -30.51 -10.18
C VAL A 62 13.25 -32.05 -10.22
N ILE A 63 12.10 -32.75 -10.09
CA ILE A 63 12.08 -34.22 -10.22
C ILE A 63 12.59 -34.64 -11.58
N LEU A 64 12.14 -34.01 -12.66
CA LEU A 64 12.56 -34.30 -14.03
C LEU A 64 14.04 -34.00 -14.24
N ASN A 65 14.52 -32.86 -13.76
CA ASN A 65 15.93 -32.49 -13.86
C ASN A 65 16.82 -33.55 -13.18
N ASN A 66 16.45 -33.99 -11.96
CA ASN A 66 17.16 -35.02 -11.24
C ASN A 66 17.06 -36.37 -11.96
N LEU A 67 15.91 -36.68 -12.59
CA LEU A 67 15.77 -37.89 -13.40
C LEU A 67 16.75 -37.91 -14.57
N PHE A 68 16.84 -36.80 -15.34
CA PHE A 68 17.81 -36.66 -16.44
C PHE A 68 19.24 -36.79 -15.93
N ASN A 69 19.58 -36.07 -14.86
CA ASN A 69 20.96 -36.06 -14.34
C ASN A 69 21.38 -37.39 -13.71
N ILE A 70 20.56 -37.99 -12.85
CA ILE A 70 20.94 -39.23 -12.13
C ILE A 70 20.85 -40.44 -13.06
N VAL A 71 19.70 -40.67 -13.69
CA VAL A 71 19.51 -41.83 -14.58
C VAL A 71 20.42 -41.72 -15.81
N GLY A 72 20.52 -40.49 -16.34
CA GLY A 72 21.42 -40.18 -17.48
C GLY A 72 22.89 -40.51 -17.12
N SER A 73 23.38 -40.03 -15.99
CA SER A 73 24.75 -40.26 -15.54
C SER A 73 25.06 -41.74 -15.30
N ILE A 74 24.11 -42.49 -14.72
CA ILE A 74 24.26 -43.96 -14.53
C ILE A 74 24.35 -44.66 -15.86
N ALA A 75 23.46 -44.34 -16.82
CA ALA A 75 23.46 -44.93 -18.15
C ALA A 75 24.74 -44.62 -18.92
N ILE A 76 25.15 -43.33 -18.90
CA ILE A 76 26.38 -42.87 -19.56
C ILE A 76 27.62 -43.54 -18.95
N GLY A 77 27.68 -43.60 -17.60
CA GLY A 77 28.78 -44.24 -16.86
C GLY A 77 28.94 -45.73 -17.28
N GLY A 78 27.83 -46.47 -17.37
CA GLY A 78 27.84 -47.85 -17.82
C GLY A 78 28.32 -48.06 -19.28
N ILE A 79 27.97 -47.12 -20.17
CA ILE A 79 28.44 -47.14 -21.55
C ILE A 79 29.94 -46.75 -21.65
N ALA A 80 30.33 -45.73 -20.88
CA ALA A 80 31.70 -45.20 -20.84
C ALA A 80 32.69 -46.23 -20.26
N ALA A 81 32.33 -46.95 -19.18
CA ALA A 81 33.15 -48.01 -18.63
C ALA A 81 33.47 -49.11 -19.63
N ARG A 82 32.51 -49.50 -20.47
CA ARG A 82 32.71 -50.46 -21.53
C ARG A 82 33.57 -49.95 -22.68
N ALA A 83 33.52 -48.60 -22.94
CA ALA A 83 34.20 -47.99 -24.06
C ALA A 83 35.65 -47.60 -23.76
N PHE A 84 35.95 -47.12 -22.55
CA PHE A 84 37.24 -46.51 -22.22
C PHE A 84 38.04 -47.29 -21.15
N GLY A 85 37.43 -48.29 -20.50
CA GLY A 85 38.04 -48.97 -19.38
C GLY A 85 38.18 -48.07 -18.09
N ASP A 86 38.62 -48.72 -17.01
CA ASP A 86 38.64 -48.08 -15.68
C ASP A 86 39.62 -46.89 -15.58
N ALA A 87 40.74 -46.95 -16.30
CA ALA A 87 41.82 -45.96 -16.22
C ALA A 87 41.38 -44.56 -16.70
N MET A 88 40.47 -44.46 -17.66
CA MET A 88 40.00 -43.16 -18.22
C MET A 88 38.65 -42.72 -17.67
N LEU A 89 37.99 -43.59 -16.91
CA LEU A 89 36.62 -43.31 -16.42
C LEU A 89 36.58 -42.10 -15.49
N GLY A 90 37.62 -41.91 -14.66
CA GLY A 90 37.74 -40.76 -13.77
C GLY A 90 37.83 -39.40 -14.51
N ALA A 91 38.71 -39.36 -15.53
CA ALA A 91 38.87 -38.16 -16.36
C ALA A 91 37.58 -37.85 -17.16
N PHE A 92 36.95 -38.90 -17.73
CA PHE A 92 35.66 -38.78 -18.42
C PHE A 92 34.55 -38.22 -17.51
N SER A 93 34.45 -38.76 -16.29
CA SER A 93 33.47 -38.29 -15.28
C SER A 93 33.68 -36.84 -14.90
N GLY A 94 34.94 -36.41 -14.77
CA GLY A 94 35.27 -35.00 -14.50
C GLY A 94 34.81 -34.07 -15.63
N VAL A 95 35.11 -34.45 -16.88
CA VAL A 95 34.65 -33.67 -18.06
C VAL A 95 33.14 -33.68 -18.16
N LEU A 96 32.47 -34.81 -17.96
CA LEU A 96 31.01 -34.91 -17.99
C LEU A 96 30.37 -34.03 -16.90
N THR A 97 30.88 -34.06 -15.68
CA THR A 97 30.42 -33.22 -14.58
C THR A 97 30.54 -31.74 -14.92
N PHE A 98 31.68 -31.34 -15.46
CA PHE A 98 31.88 -29.95 -15.93
C PHE A 98 30.85 -29.54 -16.99
N LEU A 99 30.61 -30.42 -17.97
CA LEU A 99 29.59 -30.16 -19.03
C LEU A 99 28.18 -30.06 -18.43
N VAL A 100 27.78 -30.91 -17.49
CA VAL A 100 26.49 -30.85 -16.81
C VAL A 100 26.33 -29.53 -16.07
N ILE A 101 27.35 -29.12 -15.31
CA ILE A 101 27.30 -27.86 -14.55
C ILE A 101 27.19 -26.66 -15.50
N VAL A 102 28.05 -26.59 -16.52
CA VAL A 102 28.10 -25.42 -17.38
C VAL A 102 26.93 -25.38 -18.38
N VAL A 103 26.74 -26.48 -19.12
CA VAL A 103 25.77 -26.53 -20.24
C VAL A 103 24.38 -26.95 -19.74
N GLY A 104 24.31 -27.83 -18.73
CA GLY A 104 23.05 -28.33 -18.17
C GLY A 104 22.43 -27.40 -17.12
N GLU A 105 23.24 -26.56 -16.43
CA GLU A 105 22.73 -25.74 -15.33
C GLU A 105 23.03 -24.24 -15.48
N ILE A 106 24.31 -23.83 -15.50
CA ILE A 106 24.67 -22.39 -15.42
C ILE A 106 24.12 -21.60 -16.60
N LEU A 107 24.46 -22.03 -17.83
CA LEU A 107 24.03 -21.34 -19.04
C LEU A 107 22.49 -21.29 -19.18
N PRO A 108 21.76 -22.42 -19.03
CA PRO A 108 20.30 -22.40 -19.12
C PRO A 108 19.63 -21.55 -18.04
N LYS A 109 20.13 -21.54 -16.80
CA LYS A 109 19.63 -20.69 -15.72
C LYS A 109 19.82 -19.21 -16.05
N THR A 110 20.99 -18.82 -16.52
CA THR A 110 21.26 -17.44 -16.95
C THR A 110 20.34 -16.98 -18.07
N LEU A 111 20.13 -17.86 -19.08
CA LEU A 111 19.19 -17.58 -20.18
C LEU A 111 17.74 -17.57 -19.71
N GLY A 112 17.39 -18.49 -18.79
CA GLY A 112 16.05 -18.55 -18.17
C GLY A 112 15.70 -17.29 -17.42
N GLU A 113 16.64 -16.72 -16.68
CA GLU A 113 16.47 -15.44 -15.99
C GLU A 113 16.37 -14.28 -16.97
N ARG A 114 17.29 -14.18 -17.91
CA ARG A 114 17.34 -13.08 -18.89
C ARG A 114 16.09 -13.02 -19.76
N TYR A 115 15.59 -14.16 -20.19
CA TYR A 115 14.42 -14.29 -21.05
C TYR A 115 13.22 -14.91 -20.31
N ALA A 116 13.04 -14.55 -19.03
CA ALA A 116 12.06 -15.18 -18.16
C ALA A 116 10.63 -15.14 -18.72
N ILE A 117 10.15 -13.98 -19.17
CA ILE A 117 8.77 -13.82 -19.63
C ILE A 117 8.49 -14.65 -20.91
N PRO A 118 9.24 -14.53 -22.01
CA PRO A 118 8.97 -15.30 -23.23
C PRO A 118 9.10 -16.81 -23.01
N ILE A 119 10.12 -17.26 -22.24
CA ILE A 119 10.28 -18.67 -21.92
C ILE A 119 9.11 -19.17 -21.08
N ALA A 120 8.76 -18.46 -20.01
CA ALA A 120 7.67 -18.85 -19.11
C ALA A 120 6.33 -18.94 -19.86
N LEU A 121 6.02 -18.02 -20.77
CA LEU A 121 4.82 -18.08 -21.59
C LEU A 121 4.83 -19.29 -22.53
N LEU A 122 5.96 -19.57 -23.20
CA LEU A 122 6.10 -20.70 -24.12
C LEU A 122 5.86 -22.04 -23.41
N VAL A 123 6.39 -22.19 -22.19
CA VAL A 123 6.35 -23.45 -21.45
C VAL A 123 5.17 -23.57 -20.47
N ALA A 124 4.38 -22.53 -20.27
CA ALA A 124 3.31 -22.53 -19.26
C ALA A 124 2.31 -23.67 -19.45
N ILE A 125 1.85 -23.91 -20.67
CA ILE A 125 0.89 -24.98 -20.96
C ILE A 125 1.54 -26.37 -20.80
N PRO A 126 2.70 -26.67 -21.44
CA PRO A 126 3.42 -27.93 -21.21
C PRO A 126 3.70 -28.23 -19.73
N VAL A 127 4.22 -27.24 -18.99
CA VAL A 127 4.53 -27.42 -17.55
C VAL A 127 3.25 -27.71 -16.76
N ARG A 128 2.15 -27.01 -17.03
CA ARG A 128 0.88 -27.28 -16.36
C ARG A 128 0.40 -28.71 -16.59
N THR A 129 0.47 -29.19 -17.83
CA THR A 129 0.09 -30.57 -18.19
C THR A 129 1.01 -31.57 -17.48
N LEU A 130 2.32 -31.32 -17.49
CA LEU A 130 3.32 -32.17 -16.85
C LEU A 130 3.11 -32.22 -15.31
N THR A 131 2.83 -31.08 -14.71
CA THR A 131 2.50 -31.01 -13.26
C THR A 131 1.27 -31.85 -12.92
N TRP A 132 0.26 -31.86 -13.81
CA TRP A 132 -0.92 -32.72 -13.62
C TRP A 132 -0.55 -34.20 -13.66
N VAL A 133 0.28 -34.63 -14.60
CA VAL A 133 0.76 -36.03 -14.70
C VAL A 133 1.57 -36.43 -13.46
N PHE A 134 2.44 -35.54 -12.98
CA PHE A 134 3.29 -35.79 -11.80
C PHE A 134 2.59 -35.52 -10.46
N THR A 135 1.32 -35.12 -10.45
CA THR A 135 0.54 -34.86 -9.23
C THR A 135 0.66 -35.97 -8.17
N PRO A 136 0.54 -37.28 -8.49
CA PRO A 136 0.64 -38.31 -7.46
C PRO A 136 2.01 -38.35 -6.78
N VAL A 137 3.10 -38.11 -7.52
CA VAL A 137 4.46 -38.09 -6.99
C VAL A 137 4.66 -36.83 -6.13
N VAL A 138 4.22 -35.69 -6.63
CA VAL A 138 4.32 -34.41 -5.89
C VAL A 138 3.46 -34.44 -4.63
N TRP A 139 2.27 -35.03 -4.66
CA TRP A 139 1.43 -35.21 -3.48
C TRP A 139 2.14 -36.05 -2.38
N LEU A 140 2.84 -37.12 -2.78
CA LEU A 140 3.63 -37.90 -1.84
C LEU A 140 4.72 -37.09 -1.19
N LEU A 141 5.44 -36.28 -1.95
CA LEU A 141 6.46 -35.34 -1.43
C LEU A 141 5.86 -34.29 -0.51
N GLU A 142 4.73 -33.69 -0.90
CA GLU A 142 4.00 -32.72 -0.05
C GLU A 142 3.63 -33.34 1.30
N LYS A 143 3.19 -34.60 1.34
CA LYS A 143 2.85 -35.29 2.59
C LYS A 143 4.07 -35.45 3.53
N ILE A 144 5.27 -35.59 2.96
CA ILE A 144 6.52 -35.69 3.73
C ILE A 144 6.97 -34.30 4.20
N THR A 145 6.78 -33.26 3.38
CA THR A 145 7.31 -31.91 3.67
C THR A 145 6.34 -31.03 4.46
N ASN A 146 5.03 -31.24 4.36
CA ASN A 146 4.00 -30.44 5.05
C ASN A 146 4.19 -30.32 6.57
N PRO A 147 4.65 -31.34 7.33
CA PRO A 147 4.91 -31.18 8.76
C PRO A 147 5.97 -30.14 9.09
N PHE A 148 6.86 -29.82 8.14
CA PHE A 148 7.93 -28.83 8.29
C PHE A 148 7.57 -27.44 7.75
N MET A 149 6.41 -27.32 7.11
CA MET A 149 5.93 -26.03 6.60
C MET A 149 5.03 -25.37 7.65
N VAL A 150 5.43 -24.18 8.09
CA VAL A 150 4.58 -23.33 8.93
C VAL A 150 3.46 -22.77 8.05
N PRO A 151 2.17 -23.04 8.36
CA PRO A 151 1.06 -22.43 7.63
C PRO A 151 1.01 -20.94 7.94
N GLY A 152 1.46 -20.12 7.03
CA GLY A 152 1.37 -18.67 7.12
C GLY A 152 1.17 -18.12 5.72
N GLN A 153 -0.03 -17.69 5.40
CA GLN A 153 -0.23 -16.77 4.28
C GLN A 153 0.41 -15.45 4.69
N ARG A 154 1.67 -15.22 4.28
CA ARG A 154 2.22 -13.88 4.35
C ARG A 154 1.36 -13.00 3.44
N PRO A 155 0.86 -11.85 3.90
CA PRO A 155 0.20 -10.92 3.02
C PRO A 155 1.12 -10.64 1.83
N ILE A 156 0.54 -10.60 0.64
CA ILE A 156 1.29 -10.45 -0.62
C ILE A 156 2.03 -9.10 -0.67
N THR A 157 1.54 -8.14 0.08
CA THR A 157 2.16 -6.81 0.23
C THR A 157 1.72 -6.17 1.54
N ASN A 158 2.50 -5.25 2.04
CA ASN A 158 2.21 -4.44 3.21
C ASN A 158 2.41 -2.95 2.90
N GLU A 159 2.00 -2.10 3.81
CA GLU A 159 2.08 -0.65 3.65
C GLU A 159 3.52 -0.17 3.39
N ALA A 160 4.51 -0.74 4.10
CA ALA A 160 5.91 -0.40 3.93
C ALA A 160 6.42 -0.73 2.51
N GLU A 161 5.99 -1.85 1.94
CA GLU A 161 6.32 -2.22 0.56
C GLU A 161 5.70 -1.27 -0.45
N ILE A 162 4.45 -0.82 -0.24
CA ILE A 162 3.80 0.14 -1.14
C ILE A 162 4.51 1.49 -1.07
N LYS A 163 4.86 1.97 0.13
CA LYS A 163 5.64 3.20 0.33
C LYS A 163 7.00 3.10 -0.38
N LEU A 164 7.69 1.96 -0.24
CA LEU A 164 8.97 1.72 -0.91
C LEU A 164 8.82 1.69 -2.44
N MET A 165 7.77 1.04 -2.95
CA MET A 165 7.49 1.03 -4.39
C MET A 165 7.23 2.43 -4.95
N ALA A 166 6.51 3.28 -4.20
CA ALA A 166 6.31 4.68 -4.59
C ALA A 166 7.63 5.46 -4.65
N ALA A 167 8.51 5.27 -3.65
CA ALA A 167 9.82 5.89 -3.63
C ALA A 167 10.71 5.43 -4.81
N ILE A 168 10.73 4.13 -5.11
CA ILE A 168 11.46 3.57 -6.26
C ILE A 168 10.88 4.11 -7.57
N GLY A 169 9.56 4.14 -7.72
CA GLY A 169 8.90 4.66 -8.93
C GLY A 169 9.26 6.12 -9.19
N HIS A 170 9.40 6.93 -8.13
CA HIS A 170 9.89 8.30 -8.25
C HIS A 170 11.37 8.36 -8.65
N GLN A 171 12.25 7.55 -8.03
CA GLN A 171 13.67 7.49 -8.39
C GLN A 171 13.89 7.08 -9.86
N GLU A 172 13.06 6.18 -10.38
CA GLU A 172 13.12 5.72 -11.78
C GLU A 172 12.41 6.67 -12.76
N GLY A 173 11.80 7.77 -12.27
CA GLY A 173 11.08 8.74 -13.09
C GLY A 173 9.76 8.23 -13.67
N ILE A 174 9.18 7.16 -13.08
CA ILE A 174 7.89 6.57 -13.51
C ILE A 174 6.72 7.37 -12.96
N ILE A 175 6.87 7.95 -11.76
CA ILE A 175 5.89 8.81 -11.10
C ILE A 175 6.56 10.13 -10.68
N GLU A 176 5.78 11.20 -10.61
CA GLU A 176 6.26 12.52 -10.22
C GLU A 176 6.46 12.61 -8.70
N ALA A 177 7.18 13.63 -8.23
CA ALA A 177 7.50 13.80 -6.81
C ALA A 177 6.24 14.02 -5.95
N ASP A 178 5.32 14.84 -6.43
CA ASP A 178 4.03 15.13 -5.80
C ASP A 178 3.11 13.90 -5.75
N GLU A 179 3.11 13.07 -6.79
CA GLU A 179 2.37 11.80 -6.81
C GLU A 179 2.90 10.83 -5.75
N ALA A 180 4.24 10.68 -5.66
CA ALA A 180 4.86 9.85 -4.65
C ALA A 180 4.55 10.35 -3.24
N GLU A 181 4.62 11.67 -3.02
CA GLU A 181 4.28 12.29 -1.75
C GLU A 181 2.79 12.10 -1.39
N MET A 182 1.88 12.25 -2.35
CA MET A 182 0.45 12.03 -2.14
C MET A 182 0.16 10.59 -1.70
N ILE A 183 0.83 9.58 -2.28
CA ILE A 183 0.71 8.17 -1.84
C ILE A 183 1.11 8.04 -0.36
N LEU A 184 2.19 8.68 0.07
CA LEU A 184 2.63 8.65 1.47
C LEU A 184 1.63 9.35 2.40
N ARG A 185 1.04 10.46 1.97
CA ARG A 185 0.04 11.22 2.72
C ARG A 185 -1.26 10.45 2.90
N VAL A 186 -1.68 9.66 1.91
CA VAL A 186 -2.86 8.75 2.04
C VAL A 186 -2.67 7.77 3.20
N PHE A 187 -1.48 7.18 3.37
CA PHE A 187 -1.21 6.32 4.51
C PHE A 187 -1.16 7.09 5.83
N ARG A 188 -0.60 8.30 5.81
CA ARG A 188 -0.56 9.17 7.00
C ARG A 188 -1.97 9.54 7.49
N LEU A 189 -2.93 9.73 6.57
CA LEU A 189 -4.32 10.02 6.92
C LEU A 189 -4.93 8.94 7.83
N ASN A 190 -4.57 7.67 7.63
CA ASN A 190 -5.04 6.56 8.46
C ASN A 190 -4.52 6.62 9.90
N ASP A 191 -3.36 7.22 10.10
CA ASP A 191 -2.69 7.29 11.41
C ASP A 191 -3.07 8.55 12.18
N MET A 192 -3.59 9.58 11.50
CA MET A 192 -3.98 10.85 12.12
C MET A 192 -5.36 10.76 12.76
N LYS A 193 -5.49 11.43 13.89
CA LYS A 193 -6.73 11.57 14.67
C LYS A 193 -7.25 12.99 14.57
N SER A 194 -8.53 13.20 14.91
CA SER A 194 -9.18 14.52 14.96
C SER A 194 -8.36 15.55 15.73
N ILE A 195 -7.83 15.17 16.88
CA ILE A 195 -6.99 16.05 17.73
C ILE A 195 -5.73 16.57 17.02
N ASN A 196 -5.20 15.81 16.04
CA ASN A 196 -3.97 16.19 15.34
C ASN A 196 -4.20 17.24 14.25
N ILE A 197 -5.44 17.31 13.74
CA ILE A 197 -5.78 18.14 12.56
C ILE A 197 -6.82 19.22 12.88
N MET A 198 -7.44 19.18 14.09
CA MET A 198 -8.47 20.13 14.49
C MET A 198 -7.91 21.53 14.69
N THR A 199 -8.74 22.53 14.48
CA THR A 199 -8.56 23.88 15.01
C THR A 199 -8.88 23.86 16.52
N PRO A 200 -7.91 24.15 17.41
CA PRO A 200 -8.14 24.10 18.86
C PRO A 200 -9.19 25.11 19.34
N ARG A 201 -9.89 24.78 20.43
CA ARG A 201 -10.99 25.60 20.99
C ARG A 201 -10.64 27.08 21.20
N VAL A 202 -9.38 27.38 21.51
CA VAL A 202 -8.91 28.77 21.74
C VAL A 202 -8.90 29.62 20.48
N ALA A 203 -8.93 29.01 19.31
CA ALA A 203 -8.98 29.66 17.99
C ALA A 203 -10.40 29.65 17.39
N VAL A 204 -11.33 28.90 17.98
CA VAL A 204 -12.69 28.77 17.48
C VAL A 204 -13.51 30.03 17.80
N THR A 205 -14.20 30.58 16.80
CA THR A 205 -15.15 31.67 16.99
C THR A 205 -16.54 31.12 17.29
N HIS A 206 -17.11 31.52 18.41
CA HIS A 206 -18.49 31.21 18.76
C HIS A 206 -19.23 32.48 19.21
N LEU A 207 -20.55 32.48 19.04
CA LEU A 207 -21.43 33.58 19.44
C LEU A 207 -22.54 33.08 20.38
N PRO A 208 -22.93 33.88 21.38
CA PRO A 208 -24.06 33.55 22.26
C PRO A 208 -25.37 33.46 21.46
N GLY A 209 -26.10 32.37 21.63
CA GLY A 209 -27.40 32.14 20.95
C GLY A 209 -28.50 33.09 21.41
N SER A 210 -28.31 33.81 22.51
CA SER A 210 -29.21 34.83 23.00
C SER A 210 -29.14 36.17 22.27
N LEU A 211 -28.08 36.40 21.50
CA LEU A 211 -27.96 37.60 20.66
C LEU A 211 -28.88 37.50 19.45
N THR A 212 -29.41 38.65 19.05
CA THR A 212 -30.05 38.82 17.74
C THR A 212 -28.99 38.90 16.65
N ILE A 213 -29.40 38.63 15.42
CA ILE A 213 -28.49 38.73 14.24
C ILE A 213 -27.97 40.16 14.10
N ALA A 214 -28.80 41.18 14.40
CA ALA A 214 -28.41 42.60 14.34
C ALA A 214 -27.39 42.95 15.46
N GLU A 215 -27.58 42.47 16.67
CA GLU A 215 -26.61 42.71 17.77
C GLU A 215 -25.24 42.02 17.51
N ALA A 216 -25.25 40.89 16.77
CA ALA A 216 -24.05 40.15 16.42
C ALA A 216 -23.38 40.67 15.12
N GLU A 217 -23.94 41.65 14.41
CA GLU A 217 -23.51 42.11 13.08
C GLU A 217 -22.02 42.42 13.02
N ALA A 218 -21.49 43.19 13.97
CA ALA A 218 -20.06 43.56 14.00
C ALA A 218 -19.15 42.33 14.10
N GLN A 219 -19.56 41.34 14.92
CA GLN A 219 -18.79 40.07 15.11
C GLN A 219 -18.91 39.16 13.89
N ILE A 220 -20.07 39.13 13.23
CA ILE A 220 -20.30 38.37 12.01
C ILE A 220 -19.43 38.94 10.87
N LEU A 221 -19.39 40.28 10.73
CA LEU A 221 -18.60 40.97 9.70
C LEU A 221 -17.10 40.75 9.89
N SER A 222 -16.61 40.85 11.16
CA SER A 222 -15.20 40.68 11.50
C SER A 222 -14.72 39.24 11.47
N SER A 223 -15.62 38.25 11.53
CA SER A 223 -15.25 36.83 11.46
C SER A 223 -14.65 36.50 10.10
N GLN A 224 -13.51 35.80 10.11
CA GLN A 224 -12.89 35.26 8.88
C GLN A 224 -13.49 33.91 8.47
N HIS A 225 -14.30 33.29 9.34
CA HIS A 225 -14.84 31.97 9.11
C HIS A 225 -16.23 32.00 8.46
N SER A 226 -16.45 31.12 7.49
CA SER A 226 -17.75 30.94 6.82
C SER A 226 -18.81 30.28 7.72
N ARG A 227 -18.36 29.55 8.75
CA ARG A 227 -19.20 28.84 9.72
C ARG A 227 -18.89 29.35 11.12
N ILE A 228 -19.92 29.76 11.85
CA ILE A 228 -19.81 30.34 13.20
C ILE A 228 -20.58 29.42 14.15
N LEU A 229 -19.95 29.02 15.23
CA LEU A 229 -20.63 28.21 16.26
C LEU A 229 -21.54 29.11 17.10
N VAL A 230 -22.65 28.53 17.54
CA VAL A 230 -23.60 29.19 18.43
C VAL A 230 -23.66 28.42 19.73
N SER A 231 -23.41 29.10 20.84
CA SER A 231 -23.42 28.51 22.20
C SER A 231 -24.52 29.12 23.07
N ASP A 232 -24.95 28.39 24.10
CA ASP A 232 -25.89 28.93 25.09
C ASP A 232 -25.15 29.82 26.10
N SER A 233 -24.24 29.29 26.88
CA SER A 233 -23.46 29.99 27.88
C SER A 233 -21.99 30.12 27.53
N ASP A 234 -21.38 29.03 27.16
CA ASP A 234 -19.96 28.91 26.80
C ASP A 234 -19.77 27.92 25.64
N ILE A 235 -18.52 27.72 25.23
CA ILE A 235 -18.19 26.86 24.10
C ILE A 235 -18.48 25.37 24.35
N ASP A 236 -18.61 24.94 25.63
CA ASP A 236 -18.93 23.56 25.97
C ASP A 236 -20.44 23.28 25.86
N HIS A 237 -21.27 24.33 25.77
CA HIS A 237 -22.73 24.25 25.58
C HIS A 237 -23.13 24.75 24.20
N LEU A 238 -22.74 24.02 23.15
CA LEU A 238 -23.06 24.39 21.80
C LEU A 238 -24.50 24.04 21.41
N LEU A 239 -25.18 25.02 20.82
CA LEU A 239 -26.55 24.89 20.29
C LEU A 239 -26.49 24.44 18.81
N GLY A 240 -25.40 24.75 18.09
CA GLY A 240 -25.22 24.42 16.71
C GLY A 240 -24.29 25.36 15.97
N LEU A 241 -24.44 25.43 14.66
CA LEU A 241 -23.70 26.35 13.78
C LEU A 241 -24.61 27.17 12.89
N VAL A 242 -24.14 28.34 12.47
CA VAL A 242 -24.77 29.20 11.47
C VAL A 242 -23.80 29.50 10.35
N LEU A 243 -24.32 29.71 9.15
CA LEU A 243 -23.51 30.13 8.00
C LEU A 243 -23.47 31.66 7.93
N LYS A 244 -22.26 32.23 7.83
CA LYS A 244 -22.05 33.69 7.73
C LYS A 244 -22.89 34.35 6.61
N ASN A 245 -22.91 33.74 5.44
CA ASN A 245 -23.67 34.23 4.28
C ASN A 245 -25.18 34.23 4.52
N GLU A 246 -25.72 33.27 5.26
CA GLU A 246 -27.14 33.23 5.63
C GLU A 246 -27.51 34.35 6.63
N LEU A 247 -26.64 34.58 7.61
CA LEU A 247 -26.81 35.68 8.56
C LEU A 247 -26.79 37.04 7.85
N LEU A 248 -25.84 37.26 6.95
CA LEU A 248 -25.76 38.47 6.15
C LEU A 248 -27.00 38.64 5.26
N THR A 249 -27.48 37.56 4.65
CA THR A 249 -28.72 37.58 3.88
C THR A 249 -29.94 37.92 4.74
N ALA A 250 -30.00 37.41 5.96
CA ALA A 250 -31.08 37.72 6.91
C ALA A 250 -31.05 39.20 7.32
N LEU A 251 -29.88 39.80 7.55
CA LEU A 251 -29.73 41.23 7.80
C LEU A 251 -30.26 42.06 6.66
N ILE A 252 -29.87 41.75 5.43
CA ILE A 252 -30.33 42.47 4.21
C ILE A 252 -31.88 42.38 4.05
N ARG A 253 -32.47 41.22 4.44
CA ARG A 253 -33.91 41.00 4.39
C ARG A 253 -34.69 41.59 5.54
N GLY A 254 -34.06 42.35 6.43
CA GLY A 254 -34.71 42.96 7.62
C GLY A 254 -35.05 41.95 8.74
N GLN A 255 -34.50 40.76 8.69
CA GLN A 255 -34.71 39.69 9.69
C GLN A 255 -33.69 39.75 10.85
N GLY A 256 -33.04 40.87 11.06
CA GLY A 256 -32.01 41.07 12.10
C GLY A 256 -32.51 40.87 13.56
N HIS A 257 -33.84 40.89 13.78
CA HIS A 257 -34.46 40.66 15.07
C HIS A 257 -34.49 39.20 15.52
N LEU A 258 -34.20 38.25 14.64
CA LEU A 258 -34.15 36.83 14.96
C LEU A 258 -32.94 36.52 15.86
N LEU A 259 -33.13 35.62 16.86
CA LEU A 259 -32.07 35.16 17.73
C LEU A 259 -31.20 34.14 17.03
N LEU A 260 -29.86 34.14 17.26
CA LEU A 260 -28.94 33.20 16.67
C LEU A 260 -29.32 31.73 16.97
N ARG A 261 -29.83 31.44 18.18
CA ARG A 261 -30.32 30.08 18.50
C ARG A 261 -31.50 29.60 17.66
N GLN A 262 -32.28 30.50 17.06
CA GLN A 262 -33.44 30.14 16.24
C GLN A 262 -33.05 29.75 14.83
N VAL A 263 -31.90 30.25 14.38
CA VAL A 263 -31.36 30.01 13.02
C VAL A 263 -30.21 29.01 13.02
N ALA A 264 -29.71 28.63 14.22
CA ALA A 264 -28.66 27.64 14.37
C ALA A 264 -29.12 26.24 13.91
N ARG A 265 -28.26 25.57 13.16
CA ARG A 265 -28.44 24.19 12.70
C ARG A 265 -27.66 23.23 13.59
N PRO A 266 -28.15 22.01 13.79
CA PRO A 266 -27.37 20.98 14.51
C PRO A 266 -25.96 20.83 13.90
N VAL A 267 -24.98 20.56 14.76
CA VAL A 267 -23.60 20.27 14.38
C VAL A 267 -23.24 18.86 14.85
N ARG A 268 -22.42 18.18 14.08
CA ARG A 268 -21.92 16.86 14.45
C ARG A 268 -20.84 16.97 15.52
N PHE A 269 -20.82 16.02 16.43
CA PHE A 269 -19.76 15.84 17.42
C PHE A 269 -18.96 14.57 17.08
N VAL A 270 -17.65 14.66 17.23
CA VAL A 270 -16.71 13.55 17.01
C VAL A 270 -15.69 13.50 18.14
N ALA A 271 -15.20 12.31 18.47
CA ALA A 271 -14.20 12.16 19.51
C ALA A 271 -12.82 12.66 19.06
N GLU A 272 -11.96 13.11 19.97
CA GLU A 272 -10.56 13.43 19.71
C GLU A 272 -9.79 12.28 19.06
N THR A 273 -10.16 11.04 19.38
CA THR A 273 -9.53 9.81 18.90
C THR A 273 -10.07 9.34 17.55
N GLU A 274 -11.08 9.99 16.97
CA GLU A 274 -11.65 9.63 15.66
C GLU A 274 -10.57 9.78 14.58
N ARG A 275 -10.49 8.79 13.68
CA ARG A 275 -9.48 8.78 12.61
C ARG A 275 -9.86 9.74 11.48
N ALA A 276 -8.86 10.39 10.90
CA ALA A 276 -9.06 11.36 9.82
C ALA A 276 -9.64 10.74 8.55
N ASP A 277 -9.28 9.48 8.21
CA ASP A 277 -9.85 8.76 7.06
C ASP A 277 -11.36 8.49 7.24
N LYS A 278 -11.79 8.20 8.47
CA LYS A 278 -13.21 8.00 8.78
C LYS A 278 -13.97 9.32 8.76
N LEU A 279 -13.37 10.40 9.30
CA LEU A 279 -13.94 11.74 9.18
C LEU A 279 -14.17 12.15 7.73
N LEU A 280 -13.23 11.85 6.83
CA LEU A 280 -13.40 12.11 5.40
C LEU A 280 -14.64 11.41 4.83
N GLN A 281 -14.80 10.12 5.14
CA GLN A 281 -15.96 9.34 4.70
C GLN A 281 -17.27 9.89 5.28
N ASP A 282 -17.26 10.27 6.55
CA ASP A 282 -18.43 10.82 7.25
C ASP A 282 -18.85 12.16 6.65
N PHE A 283 -17.91 13.07 6.41
CA PHE A 283 -18.18 14.35 5.77
C PHE A 283 -18.76 14.20 4.36
N GLN A 284 -18.19 13.26 3.56
CA GLN A 284 -18.70 12.98 2.22
C GLN A 284 -20.12 12.39 2.25
N THR A 285 -20.38 11.46 3.18
CA THR A 285 -21.67 10.75 3.27
C THR A 285 -22.77 11.67 3.78
N ALA A 286 -22.50 12.44 4.84
CA ALA A 286 -23.45 13.35 5.46
C ALA A 286 -23.57 14.69 4.74
N ARG A 287 -22.67 15.01 3.80
CA ARG A 287 -22.54 16.33 3.14
C ARG A 287 -22.33 17.45 4.16
N GLU A 288 -21.61 17.13 5.22
CA GLU A 288 -21.22 18.07 6.25
C GLU A 288 -19.77 18.52 5.99
N HIS A 289 -19.43 19.72 6.45
CA HIS A 289 -18.09 20.29 6.25
C HIS A 289 -17.41 20.70 7.56
N LEU A 290 -18.07 20.48 8.69
CA LEU A 290 -17.53 20.82 10.00
C LEU A 290 -18.09 19.86 11.04
N ALA A 291 -17.22 19.41 11.95
CA ALA A 291 -17.59 18.68 13.16
C ALA A 291 -16.91 19.31 14.38
N VAL A 292 -17.58 19.24 15.52
CA VAL A 292 -17.02 19.64 16.81
C VAL A 292 -16.29 18.45 17.41
N VAL A 293 -15.04 18.66 17.80
CA VAL A 293 -14.22 17.65 18.45
C VAL A 293 -14.40 17.75 19.96
N VAL A 294 -14.71 16.62 20.59
CA VAL A 294 -14.92 16.53 22.04
C VAL A 294 -13.96 15.57 22.71
N ASP A 295 -13.57 15.88 23.93
CA ASP A 295 -12.77 15.04 24.80
C ASP A 295 -13.60 13.90 25.44
N GLU A 296 -12.97 13.06 26.26
CA GLU A 296 -13.61 11.93 26.94
C GLU A 296 -14.61 12.36 28.02
N TYR A 297 -14.62 13.62 28.40
CA TYR A 297 -15.55 14.20 29.39
C TYR A 297 -16.70 14.97 28.74
N GLY A 298 -16.71 15.05 27.39
CA GLY A 298 -17.71 15.78 26.63
C GLY A 298 -17.41 17.28 26.48
N GLY A 299 -16.24 17.75 26.92
CA GLY A 299 -15.77 19.11 26.72
C GLY A 299 -15.36 19.35 25.28
N VAL A 300 -15.59 20.54 24.74
CA VAL A 300 -15.18 20.90 23.39
C VAL A 300 -13.69 21.17 23.33
N SER A 301 -12.96 20.33 22.59
CA SER A 301 -11.53 20.46 22.33
C SER A 301 -11.22 21.37 21.14
N GLY A 302 -12.11 21.39 20.14
CA GLY A 302 -11.93 22.18 18.95
C GLY A 302 -12.96 21.87 17.87
N VAL A 303 -12.64 22.24 16.64
CA VAL A 303 -13.42 21.91 15.44
C VAL A 303 -12.52 21.31 14.38
N VAL A 304 -13.07 20.42 13.58
CA VAL A 304 -12.40 19.87 12.39
C VAL A 304 -13.28 20.08 11.18
N THR A 305 -12.69 20.50 10.07
CA THR A 305 -13.39 20.72 8.82
C THR A 305 -12.99 19.69 7.76
N LEU A 306 -13.77 19.58 6.68
CA LEU A 306 -13.40 18.78 5.53
C LEU A 306 -12.08 19.28 4.92
N GLU A 307 -11.90 20.60 4.91
CA GLU A 307 -10.72 21.28 4.42
C GLU A 307 -9.47 20.84 5.20
N ASP A 308 -9.51 20.75 6.55
CA ASP A 308 -8.40 20.26 7.39
C ASP A 308 -8.02 18.81 7.05
N VAL A 309 -9.01 17.96 6.80
CA VAL A 309 -8.77 16.56 6.40
C VAL A 309 -8.16 16.47 5.00
N LEU A 310 -8.63 17.29 4.06
CA LEU A 310 -8.08 17.34 2.70
C LEU A 310 -6.66 17.90 2.68
N GLU A 311 -6.33 18.84 3.55
CA GLU A 311 -4.99 19.43 3.69
C GLU A 311 -3.95 18.35 4.07
N VAL A 312 -4.32 17.35 4.87
CA VAL A 312 -3.44 16.19 5.14
C VAL A 312 -3.04 15.47 3.85
N LEU A 313 -3.94 15.41 2.85
CA LEU A 313 -3.70 14.72 1.57
C LEU A 313 -2.94 15.59 0.57
N THR A 314 -3.36 16.86 0.45
CA THR A 314 -2.84 17.79 -0.58
C THR A 314 -1.63 18.58 -0.10
N GLY A 315 -1.44 18.73 1.23
CA GLY A 315 -0.55 19.70 1.84
C GLY A 315 -1.19 21.08 1.91
N GLU A 316 -0.52 22.02 2.55
CA GLU A 316 -0.98 23.40 2.62
C GLU A 316 -1.27 23.93 1.21
N ILE A 317 -2.55 24.19 0.94
CA ILE A 317 -2.96 24.94 -0.25
C ILE A 317 -2.84 26.42 0.14
N VAL A 318 -1.73 27.05 -0.23
CA VAL A 318 -1.56 28.49 -0.02
C VAL A 318 -2.50 29.20 -0.95
N ASP A 319 -3.60 29.73 -0.40
CA ASP A 319 -4.52 30.61 -1.13
C ASP A 319 -3.93 32.03 -1.19
N GLU A 320 -4.15 32.74 -2.30
CA GLU A 320 -3.70 34.14 -2.51
C GLU A 320 -4.25 35.10 -1.45
N THR A 321 -5.27 34.68 -0.68
CA THR A 321 -5.91 35.45 0.40
C THR A 321 -5.40 35.11 1.80
N ASP A 322 -4.61 34.02 1.96
CA ASP A 322 -4.12 33.57 3.27
C ASP A 322 -2.99 34.46 3.79
N ARG A 323 -3.35 35.35 4.71
CA ARG A 323 -2.41 36.23 5.41
C ARG A 323 -1.69 35.58 6.59
N SER A 324 -1.99 34.34 6.97
CA SER A 324 -1.34 33.65 8.09
C SER A 324 -1.26 32.14 7.86
N ILE A 325 -0.04 31.69 7.78
CA ILE A 325 0.37 30.36 7.32
C ILE A 325 0.09 29.22 8.31
N ASP A 326 -0.35 29.47 9.55
CA ASP A 326 -0.60 28.38 10.52
C ASP A 326 -1.48 28.80 11.69
N LEU A 327 -2.76 28.36 11.66
CA LEU A 327 -3.71 28.56 12.75
C LEU A 327 -3.28 27.83 14.03
N GLN A 328 -2.57 26.70 13.94
CA GLN A 328 -2.05 26.00 15.11
C GLN A 328 -0.91 26.79 15.76
N THR A 329 -0.02 27.39 14.98
CA THR A 329 1.03 28.27 15.50
C THR A 329 0.41 29.53 16.14
N GLN A 330 -0.64 30.11 15.56
CA GLN A 330 -1.37 31.21 16.20
C GLN A 330 -2.06 30.77 17.50
N ALA A 331 -2.70 29.61 17.53
CA ALA A 331 -3.31 29.07 18.72
C ALA A 331 -2.27 28.80 19.82
N ARG A 332 -1.10 28.24 19.48
CA ARG A 332 0.04 28.08 20.40
C ARG A 332 0.56 29.43 20.91
N GLN A 333 0.66 30.42 20.06
CA GLN A 333 1.10 31.77 20.45
C GLN A 333 0.09 32.45 21.37
N ARG A 334 -1.22 32.39 21.04
CA ARG A 334 -2.30 32.90 21.92
C ARG A 334 -2.34 32.17 23.25
N GLY A 335 -2.24 30.84 23.26
CA GLY A 335 -2.17 30.04 24.49
C GLY A 335 -0.98 30.43 25.35
N ARG A 336 0.21 30.61 24.75
CA ARG A 336 1.42 31.10 25.46
C ARG A 336 1.24 32.52 26.03
N GLN A 337 0.57 33.40 25.30
CA GLN A 337 0.29 34.77 25.75
C GLN A 337 -0.66 34.81 26.93
N ILE A 338 -1.71 33.98 26.90
CA ILE A 338 -2.68 33.83 28.04
C ILE A 338 -1.99 33.24 29.26
N LEU A 339 -1.11 32.26 29.10
CA LEU A 339 -0.35 31.66 30.19
C LEU A 339 0.66 32.65 30.81
N ARG A 340 1.33 33.45 29.96
CA ARG A 340 2.23 34.54 30.44
C ARG A 340 1.50 35.60 31.23
N THR A 341 0.31 36.01 30.78
CA THR A 341 -0.52 36.98 31.54
C THR A 341 -1.02 36.42 32.85
N ARG A 342 -1.09 35.11 33.02
CA ARG A 342 -1.45 34.40 34.29
C ARG A 342 -0.21 34.01 35.11
N GLY A 343 1.00 34.43 34.73
CA GLY A 343 2.22 34.22 35.53
C GLY A 343 2.89 32.84 35.34
N PHE A 344 2.48 32.07 34.35
CA PHE A 344 3.11 30.77 34.01
C PHE A 344 4.18 30.97 32.95
N ASN A 345 5.43 30.56 33.25
CA ASN A 345 6.52 30.47 32.25
C ASN A 345 6.57 29.08 31.65
N TRP A 346 6.17 28.92 30.37
CA TRP A 346 6.31 27.67 29.62
C TRP A 346 7.76 27.54 29.14
N PRO A 347 8.44 26.39 29.34
CA PRO A 347 9.78 26.20 28.83
C PRO A 347 9.81 26.28 27.30
N ALA A 348 10.84 26.90 26.74
CA ALA A 348 11.08 26.89 25.30
C ALA A 348 11.47 25.47 24.87
N GLU A 349 10.71 24.87 23.93
CA GLU A 349 11.11 23.64 23.27
C GLU A 349 12.31 23.94 22.37
N HIS A 350 13.35 23.10 22.50
CA HIS A 350 14.51 23.03 21.62
C HIS A 350 14.16 22.29 20.32
#